data_2f95bc28c886f1c23c63303860e93480
#
_entry.id   2f95bc28c886f1c23c63303860e93480
#
_cell.length_a   1.000
_cell.length_b   1.000
_cell.length_c   1.000
_cell.angle_alpha   90.00
_cell.angle_beta   90.00
_cell.angle_gamma   90.00
#
_symmetry.space_group_name_H-M   'P 1'
#
loop_
_entity.id
_entity.type
_entity.pdbx_description
1 polymer ?
#
loop_
_entity_poly.entity_id
_entity_poly.type
_entity_poly.pdbx_seq_one_letter_code
_entity_poly.pdbx_strand_id
1 'polypeptide(L)'
;LNKKMISYKAKIGKNVSFGHYVIVEDDVTIGDNVHVGDFCVLRKGSKIGNNCKFTAYCEIRDNVEVGDNTTMGSRCTISANAIIGSNVVIKYGFVLTDTPDLENGSFKSVKGIGNSTLIGANVTLMPGFAIGENCIIGACSQVRKNVPDNEVWIGSPAQFFKKR
;
A
#
# COMPACT_ATOMS: atom_id res chain seq x y z
N LEU A 1 -27.87 -1.35 6.24
CA LEU A 1 -27.46 -2.24 5.14
C LEU A 1 -25.95 -2.43 5.18
N ASN A 2 -25.51 -3.44 5.93
CA ASN A 2 -24.09 -3.72 6.13
C ASN A 2 -23.70 -4.85 5.14
N LYS A 3 -23.43 -4.50 3.88
CA LYS A 3 -23.09 -5.49 2.86
C LYS A 3 -21.57 -5.65 2.81
N LYS A 4 -21.08 -6.85 3.10
CA LYS A 4 -19.68 -7.24 2.96
C LYS A 4 -19.63 -8.44 2.02
N MET A 5 -18.62 -8.48 1.17
CA MET A 5 -18.37 -9.61 0.28
C MET A 5 -17.01 -10.20 0.66
N ILE A 6 -17.01 -11.17 1.55
CA ILE A 6 -15.80 -11.82 2.04
C ILE A 6 -15.79 -13.26 1.52
N SER A 7 -14.75 -13.60 0.75
CA SER A 7 -14.57 -14.95 0.24
C SER A 7 -14.41 -15.97 1.38
N TYR A 8 -15.04 -17.12 1.25
CA TYR A 8 -14.87 -18.25 2.17
C TYR A 8 -13.47 -18.88 2.11
N LYS A 9 -12.68 -18.56 1.07
CA LYS A 9 -11.29 -19.00 0.93
C LYS A 9 -10.29 -18.02 1.59
N ALA A 10 -10.75 -16.86 2.03
CA ALA A 10 -9.91 -15.93 2.75
C ALA A 10 -9.58 -16.46 4.16
N LYS A 11 -8.33 -16.27 4.58
CA LYS A 11 -7.87 -16.61 5.94
C LYS A 11 -7.85 -15.34 6.76
N ILE A 12 -8.69 -15.27 7.78
CA ILE A 12 -8.87 -14.06 8.59
C ILE A 12 -8.44 -14.35 10.03
N GLY A 13 -7.54 -13.54 10.53
CA GLY A 13 -7.03 -13.61 11.90
C GLY A 13 -8.04 -13.18 12.96
N LYS A 14 -7.58 -13.06 14.19
CA LYS A 14 -8.39 -12.66 15.35
C LYS A 14 -8.59 -11.14 15.36
N ASN A 15 -9.72 -10.69 15.92
CA ASN A 15 -10.05 -9.28 16.13
C ASN A 15 -9.97 -8.43 14.84
N VAL A 16 -10.30 -9.02 13.69
CA VAL A 16 -10.37 -8.28 12.43
C VAL A 16 -11.73 -7.60 12.32
N SER A 17 -11.70 -6.30 12.01
CA SER A 17 -12.92 -5.51 11.82
C SER A 17 -13.01 -4.99 10.40
N PHE A 18 -14.23 -5.03 9.85
CA PHE A 18 -14.52 -4.57 8.49
C PHE A 18 -15.59 -3.47 8.52
N GLY A 19 -15.36 -2.42 7.77
CA GLY A 19 -16.34 -1.40 7.48
C GLY A 19 -17.46 -1.87 6.56
N HIS A 20 -18.16 -0.93 5.96
CA HIS A 20 -19.26 -1.19 5.03
C HIS A 20 -18.72 -1.44 3.61
N TYR A 21 -19.39 -2.30 2.84
CA TYR A 21 -19.10 -2.57 1.42
C TYR A 21 -17.65 -2.98 1.14
N VAL A 22 -17.02 -3.67 2.09
CA VAL A 22 -15.68 -4.24 1.92
C VAL A 22 -15.77 -5.47 1.04
N ILE A 23 -14.80 -5.61 0.12
CA ILE A 23 -14.62 -6.81 -0.71
C ILE A 23 -13.31 -7.47 -0.32
N VAL A 24 -13.35 -8.76 0.01
CA VAL A 24 -12.17 -9.60 0.24
C VAL A 24 -12.26 -10.80 -0.69
N GLU A 25 -11.35 -10.87 -1.64
CA GLU A 25 -11.34 -11.92 -2.66
C GLU A 25 -10.70 -13.23 -2.17
N ASP A 26 -10.64 -14.21 -3.06
CA ASP A 26 -10.08 -15.53 -2.78
C ASP A 26 -8.61 -15.46 -2.36
N ASP A 27 -8.21 -16.38 -1.49
CA ASP A 27 -6.83 -16.60 -1.06
C ASP A 27 -6.18 -15.40 -0.35
N VAL A 28 -6.95 -14.37 0.02
CA VAL A 28 -6.47 -13.27 0.84
C VAL A 28 -6.16 -13.79 2.25
N THR A 29 -5.04 -13.34 2.81
CA THR A 29 -4.68 -13.63 4.20
C THR A 29 -4.61 -12.33 4.99
N ILE A 30 -5.31 -12.25 6.12
CA ILE A 30 -5.34 -11.09 7.02
C ILE A 30 -4.89 -11.56 8.41
N GLY A 31 -3.89 -10.89 8.95
CA GLY A 31 -3.38 -11.14 10.30
C GLY A 31 -4.34 -10.70 11.41
N ASP A 32 -3.86 -10.70 12.63
CA ASP A 32 -4.63 -10.34 13.81
C ASP A 32 -4.74 -8.81 14.00
N ASN A 33 -5.83 -8.36 14.63
CA ASN A 33 -6.07 -6.96 15.01
C ASN A 33 -6.05 -5.98 13.81
N VAL A 34 -6.52 -6.41 12.66
CA VAL A 34 -6.57 -5.58 11.45
C VAL A 34 -7.90 -4.86 11.32
N HIS A 35 -7.85 -3.59 10.94
CA HIS A 35 -9.03 -2.81 10.58
C HIS A 35 -9.04 -2.49 9.09
N VAL A 36 -10.08 -2.92 8.38
CA VAL A 36 -10.32 -2.62 6.97
C VAL A 36 -11.54 -1.71 6.86
N GLY A 37 -11.34 -0.46 6.51
CA GLY A 37 -12.38 0.57 6.46
C GLY A 37 -13.37 0.40 5.32
N ASP A 38 -14.32 1.33 5.23
CA ASP A 38 -15.42 1.29 4.27
C ASP A 38 -14.93 1.29 2.81
N PHE A 39 -15.61 0.55 1.95
CA PHE A 39 -15.35 0.50 0.51
C PHE A 39 -13.93 0.06 0.12
N CYS A 40 -13.22 -0.61 1.01
CA CYS A 40 -11.92 -1.17 0.69
C CYS A 40 -12.06 -2.49 -0.10
N VAL A 41 -11.09 -2.73 -0.98
CA VAL A 41 -11.01 -3.95 -1.78
C VAL A 41 -9.66 -4.61 -1.56
N LEU A 42 -9.67 -5.87 -1.11
CA LEU A 42 -8.49 -6.72 -0.99
C LEU A 42 -8.58 -7.78 -2.08
N ARG A 43 -7.70 -7.70 -3.06
CA ARG A 43 -7.67 -8.56 -4.23
C ARG A 43 -6.99 -9.89 -3.95
N LYS A 44 -7.21 -10.83 -4.85
CA LYS A 44 -6.79 -12.21 -4.76
C LYS A 44 -5.32 -12.38 -4.32
N GLY A 45 -5.09 -13.25 -3.36
CA GLY A 45 -3.75 -13.64 -2.90
C GLY A 45 -3.00 -12.57 -2.12
N SER A 46 -3.59 -11.41 -1.85
CA SER A 46 -2.93 -10.39 -1.02
C SER A 46 -2.78 -10.87 0.43
N LYS A 47 -1.69 -10.43 1.07
CA LYS A 47 -1.34 -10.80 2.44
C LYS A 47 -1.18 -9.54 3.28
N ILE A 48 -1.93 -9.47 4.37
CA ILE A 48 -1.92 -8.33 5.29
C ILE A 48 -1.40 -8.82 6.64
N GLY A 49 -0.36 -8.18 7.13
CA GLY A 49 0.24 -8.46 8.44
C GLY A 49 -0.67 -8.07 9.61
N ASN A 50 -0.16 -8.24 10.82
CA ASN A 50 -0.88 -7.94 12.05
C ASN A 50 -0.95 -6.43 12.32
N ASN A 51 -1.96 -6.01 13.09
CA ASN A 51 -2.13 -4.65 13.59
C ASN A 51 -2.18 -3.59 12.47
N CYS A 52 -2.59 -3.95 11.26
CA CYS A 52 -2.72 -3.02 10.15
C CYS A 52 -4.04 -2.26 10.20
N LYS A 53 -4.03 -1.04 9.67
CA LYS A 53 -5.24 -0.22 9.57
C LYS A 53 -5.32 0.45 8.22
N PHE A 54 -6.38 0.15 7.48
CA PHE A 54 -6.73 0.82 6.22
C PHE A 54 -7.99 1.64 6.45
N THR A 55 -7.98 2.90 6.08
CA THR A 55 -9.17 3.72 6.15
C THR A 55 -10.05 3.47 4.91
N ALA A 56 -10.89 4.39 4.48
CA ALA A 56 -11.85 4.09 3.43
C ALA A 56 -11.26 4.11 2.00
N TYR A 57 -11.87 3.36 1.08
CA TYR A 57 -11.56 3.38 -0.36
C TYR A 57 -10.13 2.97 -0.71
N CYS A 58 -9.51 2.11 0.07
CA CYS A 58 -8.20 1.54 -0.28
C CYS A 58 -8.38 0.32 -1.19
N GLU A 59 -7.55 0.21 -2.22
CA GLU A 59 -7.45 -0.98 -3.05
C GLU A 59 -6.06 -1.60 -2.92
N ILE A 60 -6.01 -2.82 -2.38
CA ILE A 60 -4.83 -3.66 -2.29
C ILE A 60 -4.96 -4.71 -3.38
N ARG A 61 -4.13 -4.63 -4.41
CA ARG A 61 -4.27 -5.49 -5.59
C ARG A 61 -3.64 -6.87 -5.38
N ASP A 62 -3.68 -7.67 -6.45
CA ASP A 62 -3.34 -9.09 -6.42
C ASP A 62 -1.93 -9.34 -5.88
N ASN A 63 -1.79 -10.32 -5.01
CA ASN A 63 -0.52 -10.77 -4.44
C ASN A 63 0.33 -9.68 -3.76
N VAL A 64 -0.27 -8.57 -3.35
CA VAL A 64 0.43 -7.55 -2.54
C VAL A 64 0.70 -8.11 -1.16
N GLU A 65 1.90 -7.86 -0.64
CA GLU A 65 2.24 -8.17 0.74
C GLU A 65 2.40 -6.88 1.54
N VAL A 66 1.72 -6.80 2.69
CA VAL A 66 1.80 -5.68 3.63
C VAL A 66 2.28 -6.21 4.97
N GLY A 67 3.38 -5.66 5.45
CA GLY A 67 3.97 -6.02 6.76
C GLY A 67 3.15 -5.50 7.95
N ASP A 68 3.54 -5.93 9.13
CA ASP A 68 2.87 -5.63 10.39
C ASP A 68 2.86 -4.13 10.72
N ASN A 69 1.88 -3.69 11.50
CA ASN A 69 1.76 -2.33 12.04
C ASN A 69 1.71 -1.24 10.95
N THR A 70 1.33 -1.58 9.73
CA THR A 70 1.26 -0.64 8.61
C THR A 70 -0.11 0.00 8.52
N THR A 71 -0.13 1.31 8.30
CA THR A 71 -1.36 2.09 8.20
C THR A 71 -1.47 2.82 6.87
N MET A 72 -2.67 2.83 6.29
CA MET A 72 -2.96 3.53 5.04
C MET A 72 -4.16 4.47 5.22
N GLY A 73 -3.97 5.71 4.82
CA GLY A 73 -5.03 6.69 4.68
C GLY A 73 -5.99 6.33 3.54
N SER A 74 -7.08 7.07 3.43
CA SER A 74 -8.11 6.81 2.41
C SER A 74 -7.60 7.00 0.98
N ARG A 75 -8.22 6.28 0.05
CA ARG A 75 -7.95 6.34 -1.39
C ARG A 75 -6.51 5.99 -1.77
N CYS A 76 -5.91 5.05 -1.06
CA CYS A 76 -4.63 4.48 -1.46
C CYS A 76 -4.84 3.31 -2.42
N THR A 77 -4.03 3.25 -3.47
CA THR A 77 -4.02 2.13 -4.43
C THR A 77 -2.63 1.52 -4.48
N ILE A 78 -2.55 0.24 -4.18
CA ILE A 78 -1.31 -0.54 -4.23
C ILE A 78 -1.40 -1.53 -5.37
N SER A 79 -0.57 -1.36 -6.38
CA SER A 79 -0.53 -2.24 -7.55
C SER A 79 -0.05 -3.65 -7.23
N ALA A 80 -0.47 -4.59 -8.07
CA ALA A 80 -0.23 -6.03 -7.88
C ALA A 80 1.26 -6.36 -7.69
N ASN A 81 1.53 -7.39 -6.88
CA ASN A 81 2.86 -7.91 -6.56
C ASN A 81 3.80 -6.93 -5.81
N ALA A 82 3.28 -5.82 -5.30
CA ALA A 82 4.06 -4.89 -4.49
C ALA A 82 4.31 -5.44 -3.08
N ILE A 83 5.43 -5.04 -2.49
CA ILE A 83 5.79 -5.37 -1.12
C ILE A 83 5.84 -4.07 -0.31
N ILE A 84 5.03 -3.97 0.71
CA ILE A 84 5.02 -2.87 1.67
C ILE A 84 5.55 -3.41 3.00
N GLY A 85 6.57 -2.80 3.52
CA GLY A 85 7.20 -3.23 4.77
C GLY A 85 6.32 -3.07 6.01
N SER A 86 6.91 -3.35 7.16
CA SER A 86 6.30 -3.18 8.48
C SER A 86 6.50 -1.75 9.01
N ASN A 87 5.61 -1.30 9.89
CA ASN A 87 5.66 0.02 10.52
C ASN A 87 5.63 1.18 9.50
N VAL A 88 5.03 0.96 8.35
CA VAL A 88 4.88 1.97 7.30
C VAL A 88 3.64 2.81 7.54
N VAL A 89 3.77 4.13 7.40
CA VAL A 89 2.63 5.05 7.44
C VAL A 89 2.44 5.68 6.08
N ILE A 90 1.32 5.39 5.44
CA ILE A 90 0.94 5.96 4.15
C ILE A 90 -0.25 6.90 4.37
N LYS A 91 -0.10 8.16 4.00
CA LYS A 91 -1.21 9.12 4.06
C LYS A 91 -2.13 8.95 2.84
N TYR A 92 -3.27 9.63 2.87
CA TYR A 92 -4.32 9.47 1.85
C TYR A 92 -3.87 9.80 0.43
N GLY A 93 -4.50 9.15 -0.56
CA GLY A 93 -4.30 9.41 -1.98
C GLY A 93 -2.97 8.89 -2.54
N PHE A 94 -2.27 7.99 -1.84
CA PHE A 94 -1.07 7.36 -2.36
C PHE A 94 -1.42 6.41 -3.50
N VAL A 95 -0.62 6.47 -4.58
CA VAL A 95 -0.73 5.55 -5.70
C VAL A 95 0.62 4.93 -6.00
N LEU A 96 0.67 3.61 -5.95
CA LEU A 96 1.77 2.82 -6.48
C LEU A 96 1.35 2.29 -7.85
N THR A 97 2.05 2.73 -8.90
CA THR A 97 1.69 2.43 -10.29
C THR A 97 2.48 1.23 -10.83
N ASP A 98 1.95 0.56 -11.87
CA ASP A 98 2.51 -0.69 -12.40
C ASP A 98 2.85 -0.63 -13.90
N THR A 99 2.32 0.35 -14.63
CA THR A 99 2.44 0.41 -16.09
C THR A 99 3.44 1.49 -16.52
N PRO A 100 4.67 1.12 -16.86
CA PRO A 100 5.70 2.08 -17.25
C PRO A 100 5.52 2.62 -18.66
N ASP A 101 4.93 1.83 -19.53
CA ASP A 101 4.65 2.17 -20.92
C ASP A 101 3.16 2.06 -21.19
N LEU A 102 2.50 3.19 -21.33
CA LEU A 102 1.06 3.28 -21.52
C LEU A 102 0.62 2.81 -22.93
N GLU A 103 1.49 2.89 -23.93
CA GLU A 103 1.17 2.47 -25.30
C GLU A 103 1.17 0.94 -25.41
N ASN A 104 2.14 0.28 -24.80
CA ASN A 104 2.32 -1.17 -24.90
C ASN A 104 1.72 -1.94 -23.73
N GLY A 105 1.27 -1.26 -22.66
CA GLY A 105 0.66 -1.88 -21.49
C GLY A 105 1.55 -2.87 -20.75
N SER A 106 2.87 -2.81 -20.94
CA SER A 106 3.80 -3.75 -20.32
C SER A 106 3.92 -3.49 -18.81
N PHE A 107 3.85 -4.57 -18.03
CA PHE A 107 4.00 -4.52 -16.59
C PHE A 107 5.45 -4.67 -16.19
N LYS A 108 5.91 -3.85 -15.26
CA LYS A 108 7.17 -4.10 -14.54
C LYS A 108 6.85 -4.55 -13.12
N SER A 109 7.70 -5.41 -12.57
CA SER A 109 7.59 -5.77 -11.17
C SER A 109 7.76 -4.52 -10.31
N VAL A 110 6.80 -4.28 -9.48
CA VAL A 110 6.81 -3.17 -8.53
C VAL A 110 7.61 -3.60 -7.32
N LYS A 111 8.59 -2.79 -6.91
CA LYS A 111 9.43 -3.18 -5.76
C LYS A 111 8.75 -2.88 -4.43
N GLY A 112 8.25 -1.68 -4.21
CA GLY A 112 7.51 -1.36 -3.00
C GLY A 112 8.20 -0.38 -2.06
N ILE A 113 7.92 -0.52 -0.76
CA ILE A 113 8.31 0.43 0.29
C ILE A 113 8.93 -0.35 1.45
N GLY A 114 10.11 0.07 1.89
CA GLY A 114 10.83 -0.51 3.03
C GLY A 114 10.20 -0.18 4.39
N ASN A 115 10.67 -0.90 5.41
CA ASN A 115 10.16 -0.77 6.78
C ASN A 115 10.30 0.66 7.34
N SER A 116 9.42 1.03 8.26
CA SER A 116 9.49 2.28 9.04
C SER A 116 9.48 3.56 8.17
N THR A 117 9.00 3.48 6.95
CA THR A 117 8.93 4.61 6.01
C THR A 117 7.61 5.36 6.13
N LEU A 118 7.69 6.69 6.02
CA LEU A 118 6.54 7.59 6.10
C LEU A 118 6.27 8.22 4.73
N ILE A 119 5.08 8.00 4.21
CA ILE A 119 4.64 8.52 2.90
C ILE A 119 3.61 9.62 3.11
N GLY A 120 3.91 10.81 2.61
CA GLY A 120 3.00 11.95 2.61
C GLY A 120 1.75 11.73 1.75
N ALA A 121 0.78 12.63 1.88
CA ALA A 121 -0.45 12.57 1.09
C ALA A 121 -0.19 12.81 -0.41
N ASN A 122 -0.99 12.14 -1.28
CA ASN A 122 -0.95 12.30 -2.73
C ASN A 122 0.45 12.04 -3.35
N VAL A 123 1.21 11.14 -2.77
CA VAL A 123 2.47 10.67 -3.35
C VAL A 123 2.19 9.64 -4.42
N THR A 124 2.93 9.72 -5.53
CA THR A 124 2.93 8.69 -6.58
C THR A 124 4.29 8.01 -6.64
N LEU A 125 4.31 6.69 -6.50
CA LEU A 125 5.48 5.87 -6.76
C LEU A 125 5.38 5.29 -8.18
N MET A 126 6.31 5.68 -9.03
CA MET A 126 6.34 5.25 -10.42
C MET A 126 6.82 3.79 -10.56
N PRO A 127 6.42 3.10 -11.65
CA PRO A 127 6.70 1.69 -11.83
C PRO A 127 8.19 1.36 -11.85
N GLY A 128 8.57 0.27 -11.19
CA GLY A 128 9.94 -0.26 -11.20
C GLY A 128 10.89 0.44 -10.21
N PHE A 129 10.40 1.35 -9.39
CA PHE A 129 11.20 2.00 -8.36
C PHE A 129 10.81 1.52 -6.96
N ALA A 130 11.72 1.66 -6.02
CA ALA A 130 11.53 1.32 -4.62
C ALA A 130 11.86 2.52 -3.72
N ILE A 131 11.19 2.56 -2.58
CA ILE A 131 11.53 3.46 -1.48
C ILE A 131 12.15 2.58 -0.39
N GLY A 132 13.34 2.93 0.05
CA GLY A 132 14.08 2.19 1.08
C GLY A 132 13.44 2.24 2.47
N GLU A 133 14.18 1.73 3.44
CA GLU A 133 13.76 1.72 4.85
C GLU A 133 14.00 3.08 5.50
N ASN A 134 13.20 3.36 6.54
CA ASN A 134 13.37 4.56 7.35
C ASN A 134 13.43 5.85 6.51
N CYS A 135 12.61 5.94 5.47
CA CYS A 135 12.52 7.12 4.59
C CYS A 135 11.35 8.02 4.96
N ILE A 136 11.38 9.25 4.47
CA ILE A 136 10.22 10.15 4.45
C ILE A 136 10.05 10.69 3.04
N ILE A 137 8.85 10.52 2.49
CA ILE A 137 8.47 11.13 1.20
C ILE A 137 7.47 12.25 1.48
N GLY A 138 7.82 13.46 1.09
CA GLY A 138 6.95 14.63 1.26
C GLY A 138 5.66 14.51 0.46
N ALA A 139 4.61 15.18 0.93
CA ALA A 139 3.32 15.19 0.24
C ALA A 139 3.44 15.71 -1.20
N CYS A 140 2.56 15.23 -2.09
CA CYS A 140 2.52 15.57 -3.51
C CYS A 140 3.80 15.27 -4.29
N SER A 141 4.66 14.39 -3.78
CA SER A 141 5.88 13.98 -4.47
C SER A 141 5.60 12.89 -5.52
N GLN A 142 6.38 12.93 -6.61
CA GLN A 142 6.40 11.86 -7.60
C GLN A 142 7.77 11.17 -7.57
N VAL A 143 7.81 9.93 -7.08
CA VAL A 143 9.05 9.14 -6.97
C VAL A 143 9.32 8.43 -8.29
N ARG A 144 10.41 8.81 -8.96
CA ARG A 144 10.84 8.30 -10.28
C ARG A 144 12.26 7.72 -10.25
N LYS A 145 12.81 7.47 -9.08
CA LYS A 145 14.10 6.83 -8.84
C LYS A 145 14.02 6.02 -7.56
N ASN A 146 14.92 5.06 -7.38
CA ASN A 146 15.04 4.38 -6.09
C ASN A 146 15.47 5.38 -5.02
N VAL A 147 14.78 5.37 -3.89
CA VAL A 147 15.11 6.17 -2.72
C VAL A 147 15.96 5.32 -1.77
N PRO A 148 17.21 5.68 -1.50
CA PRO A 148 18.06 4.98 -0.53
C PRO A 148 17.50 5.06 0.90
N ASP A 149 17.92 4.14 1.75
CA ASP A 149 17.52 4.11 3.16
C ASP A 149 17.91 5.39 3.90
N ASN A 150 17.12 5.75 4.91
CA ASN A 150 17.39 6.88 5.81
C ASN A 150 17.43 8.23 5.10
N GLU A 151 16.60 8.41 4.09
CA GLU A 151 16.54 9.66 3.33
C GLU A 151 15.15 10.29 3.34
N VAL A 152 15.14 11.61 3.23
CA VAL A 152 13.95 12.44 3.02
C VAL A 152 13.96 12.96 1.61
N TRP A 153 12.91 12.67 0.84
CA TRP A 153 12.75 13.10 -0.55
C TRP A 153 11.46 13.87 -0.74
N ILE A 154 11.51 14.94 -1.53
CA ILE A 154 10.38 15.83 -1.79
C ILE A 154 10.32 16.28 -3.24
N GLY A 155 9.15 16.65 -3.71
CA GLY A 155 8.94 17.30 -5.00
C GLY A 155 8.44 16.39 -6.11
N SER A 156 8.18 16.98 -7.27
CA SER A 156 7.73 16.28 -8.48
C SER A 156 8.54 16.78 -9.70
N PRO A 157 9.54 16.02 -10.15
CA PRO A 157 10.01 14.74 -9.63
C PRO A 157 10.66 14.87 -8.23
N ALA A 158 10.48 13.82 -7.40
CA ALA A 158 11.07 13.78 -6.08
C ALA A 158 12.60 13.73 -6.12
N GLN A 159 13.23 14.51 -5.26
CA GLN A 159 14.68 14.57 -5.13
C GLN A 159 15.09 14.52 -3.66
N PHE A 160 16.31 14.13 -3.42
CA PHE A 160 16.91 14.12 -2.10
C PHE A 160 16.84 15.51 -1.46
N PHE A 161 16.35 15.57 -0.23
CA PHE A 161 16.27 16.78 0.55
C PHE A 161 17.27 16.77 1.70
N LYS A 162 17.31 15.69 2.49
CA LYS A 162 18.25 15.51 3.60
C LYS A 162 18.30 14.06 4.06
N LYS A 163 19.27 13.72 4.89
CA LYS A 163 19.22 12.48 5.69
C LYS A 163 18.14 12.58 6.78
N ARG A 164 17.56 11.43 7.12
CA ARG A 164 16.58 11.32 8.20
C ARG A 164 17.29 11.12 9.55
#